data_1db0e5279ea5af59cc0982030a37564f
#
_entry.id   1db0e5279ea5af59cc0982030a37564f
#
_cell.length_a   1.000
_cell.length_b   1.000
_cell.length_c   1.000
_cell.angle_alpha   90.00
_cell.angle_beta   90.00
_cell.angle_gamma   90.00
#
_symmetry.space_group_name_H-M   'P 1'
#
loop_
_entity.id
_entity.type
_entity.pdbx_description
1 polymer ?
#
loop_
_entity_poly.entity_id
_entity_poly.type
_entity_poly.pdbx_seq_one_letter_code
_entity_poly.pdbx_strand_id
1 'polypeptide(L)'
;MLNIFTTISKINITSLAIGCFDGMHLGHLKLVKCLDENGALLVINKFKGQFLCSNRQKEEISGKKVIEVDFENIKSLDGKDFLSFLKKEFVNLKFIVVGYDFSFGKNRAYDAKDIESLSGIKTIIVDEFSIGGVGVHASLIKDFLSKANLQKAKEFLGRDYSIKGKMIKGQGLGSKELFATINLDCEGYFLPQNGVYATLLKSQRKIYKSVSFLGIRSSDENFAIESHILEELG
;
A
#
# COMPACT_ATOMS: atom_id res chain seq x y z
N MET A 1 -8.35 -28.22 -0.09
CA MET A 1 -7.23 -27.31 0.29
C MET A 1 -7.69 -25.89 0.04
N LEU A 2 -7.79 -25.09 1.07
CA LEU A 2 -8.10 -23.65 0.91
C LEU A 2 -6.95 -22.99 0.15
N ASN A 3 -7.23 -22.43 -1.02
CA ASN A 3 -6.28 -21.64 -1.78
C ASN A 3 -6.19 -20.25 -1.11
N ILE A 4 -5.35 -20.14 -0.09
CA ILE A 4 -5.24 -18.95 0.77
C ILE A 4 -4.47 -17.82 0.06
N PHE A 5 -3.75 -18.12 -1.00
CA PHE A 5 -2.89 -17.19 -1.72
C PHE A 5 -3.32 -17.01 -3.18
N THR A 6 -3.01 -15.84 -3.71
CA THR A 6 -3.08 -15.58 -5.16
C THR A 6 -2.18 -16.54 -5.94
N THR A 7 -2.59 -16.92 -7.15
CA THR A 7 -1.94 -17.90 -8.04
C THR A 7 -0.63 -17.35 -8.61
N ILE A 8 0.43 -17.28 -7.81
CA ILE A 8 1.78 -16.91 -8.25
C ILE A 8 2.69 -18.12 -8.05
N SER A 9 3.61 -18.36 -8.98
CA SER A 9 4.64 -19.40 -8.81
C SER A 9 5.50 -19.06 -7.58
N LYS A 10 5.33 -19.83 -6.50
CA LYS A 10 5.98 -19.63 -5.21
C LYS A 10 7.31 -20.37 -5.10
N ILE A 11 7.60 -21.23 -6.09
CA ILE A 11 8.77 -22.11 -6.08
C ILE A 11 10.10 -21.34 -6.10
N ASN A 12 10.12 -20.15 -6.69
CA ASN A 12 11.35 -19.36 -6.81
C ASN A 12 11.54 -18.35 -5.67
N ILE A 13 10.60 -18.28 -4.72
CA ILE A 13 10.68 -17.29 -3.64
C ILE A 13 11.59 -17.80 -2.54
N THR A 14 12.63 -17.01 -2.24
CA THR A 14 13.66 -17.34 -1.27
C THR A 14 13.61 -16.48 -0.02
N SER A 15 12.94 -15.34 -0.05
CA SER A 15 12.70 -14.50 1.12
C SER A 15 11.33 -13.86 1.10
N LEU A 16 10.75 -13.63 2.28
CA LEU A 16 9.45 -12.99 2.46
C LEU A 16 9.53 -11.83 3.44
N ALA A 17 9.09 -10.66 3.04
CA ALA A 17 8.75 -9.62 4.00
C ALA A 17 7.24 -9.72 4.32
N ILE A 18 6.89 -9.84 5.60
CA ILE A 18 5.50 -10.08 6.03
C ILE A 18 4.95 -8.84 6.74
N GLY A 19 3.78 -8.37 6.29
CA GLY A 19 3.11 -7.22 6.89
C GLY A 19 1.90 -6.74 6.09
N CYS A 20 1.28 -5.62 6.52
CA CYS A 20 0.19 -5.00 5.76
C CYS A 20 0.70 -4.09 4.64
N PHE A 21 1.88 -3.50 4.81
CA PHE A 21 2.54 -2.61 3.85
C PHE A 21 1.65 -1.47 3.34
N ASP A 22 0.72 -0.98 4.18
CA ASP A 22 -0.13 0.14 3.79
C ASP A 22 0.71 1.42 3.62
N GLY A 23 0.59 2.03 2.44
CA GLY A 23 1.34 3.22 2.07
C GLY A 23 2.79 2.98 1.64
N MET A 24 3.39 1.80 1.81
CA MET A 24 4.80 1.55 1.44
C MET A 24 5.73 2.70 1.87
N HIS A 25 5.58 3.14 3.12
CA HIS A 25 6.36 4.22 3.71
C HIS A 25 7.83 3.84 3.96
N LEU A 26 8.65 4.80 4.38
CA LEU A 26 10.10 4.59 4.55
C LEU A 26 10.45 3.43 5.48
N GLY A 27 9.67 3.21 6.55
CA GLY A 27 9.81 2.03 7.41
C GLY A 27 9.62 0.71 6.64
N HIS A 28 8.57 0.62 5.81
CA HIS A 28 8.34 -0.57 4.97
C HIS A 28 9.46 -0.78 3.94
N LEU A 29 10.00 0.30 3.37
CA LEU A 29 11.11 0.19 2.41
C LEU A 29 12.40 -0.33 3.05
N LYS A 30 12.61 -0.16 4.36
CA LYS A 30 13.70 -0.83 5.08
C LYS A 30 13.54 -2.36 5.07
N LEU A 31 12.33 -2.86 5.29
CA LEU A 31 12.07 -4.31 5.20
C LEU A 31 12.36 -4.83 3.78
N VAL A 32 11.89 -4.09 2.77
CA VAL A 32 12.12 -4.45 1.35
C VAL A 32 13.61 -4.56 1.02
N LYS A 33 14.44 -3.65 1.54
CA LYS A 33 15.90 -3.66 1.31
C LYS A 33 16.61 -4.88 1.91
N CYS A 34 16.00 -5.57 2.87
CA CYS A 34 16.53 -6.80 3.46
C CYS A 34 16.22 -8.05 2.62
N LEU A 35 15.32 -7.95 1.63
CA LEU A 35 14.98 -9.07 0.75
C LEU A 35 16.08 -9.31 -0.29
N ASP A 36 16.27 -10.57 -0.64
CA ASP A 36 17.13 -10.95 -1.77
C ASP A 36 16.43 -10.71 -3.13
N GLU A 37 17.10 -11.07 -4.21
CA GLU A 37 16.59 -10.87 -5.58
C GLU A 37 15.22 -11.54 -5.79
N ASN A 38 15.07 -12.77 -5.31
CA ASN A 38 13.85 -13.57 -5.42
C ASN A 38 12.89 -13.36 -4.24
N GLY A 39 13.05 -12.25 -3.51
CA GLY A 39 12.17 -11.91 -2.41
C GLY A 39 10.81 -11.39 -2.84
N ALA A 40 9.80 -11.59 -2.00
CA ALA A 40 8.44 -11.13 -2.21
C ALA A 40 7.84 -10.47 -0.95
N LEU A 41 6.79 -9.69 -1.14
CA LEU A 41 5.97 -9.16 -0.06
C LEU A 41 4.80 -10.10 0.19
N LEU A 42 4.68 -10.61 1.40
CA LEU A 42 3.49 -11.30 1.88
C LEU A 42 2.59 -10.27 2.56
N VAL A 43 1.61 -9.80 1.83
CA VAL A 43 0.71 -8.74 2.28
C VAL A 43 -0.49 -9.34 3.00
N ILE A 44 -0.59 -9.10 4.30
CA ILE A 44 -1.75 -9.49 5.09
C ILE A 44 -2.81 -8.41 4.97
N ASN A 45 -3.90 -8.75 4.28
CA ASN A 45 -5.00 -7.83 4.06
C ASN A 45 -5.95 -7.88 5.27
N LYS A 46 -5.77 -6.94 6.20
CA LYS A 46 -6.57 -6.82 7.45
C LYS A 46 -7.74 -5.87 7.32
N PHE A 47 -7.71 -4.96 6.35
CA PHE A 47 -8.59 -3.81 6.36
C PHE A 47 -9.69 -3.94 5.29
N LYS A 48 -10.92 -3.84 5.76
CA LYS A 48 -12.09 -3.54 4.91
C LYS A 48 -12.24 -2.04 4.63
N GLY A 49 -11.29 -1.22 5.08
CA GLY A 49 -11.32 0.23 4.98
C GLY A 49 -10.38 0.78 3.90
N GLN A 50 -10.23 2.10 3.92
CA GLN A 50 -9.42 2.82 2.95
C GLN A 50 -7.93 2.58 3.15
N PHE A 51 -7.22 2.30 2.05
CA PHE A 51 -5.78 2.06 1.99
C PHE A 51 -5.02 3.25 1.41
N LEU A 52 -3.75 3.39 1.77
CA LEU A 52 -2.85 4.41 1.21
C LEU A 52 -2.29 4.01 -0.16
N CYS A 53 -2.12 2.71 -0.43
CA CYS A 53 -1.68 2.23 -1.74
C CYS A 53 -2.22 0.83 -2.04
N SER A 54 -2.59 0.62 -3.31
CA SER A 54 -3.03 -0.68 -3.82
C SER A 54 -1.87 -1.67 -3.90
N ASN A 55 -2.16 -2.97 -4.02
CA ASN A 55 -1.15 -4.01 -4.18
C ASN A 55 -0.28 -3.79 -5.43
N ARG A 56 -0.87 -3.33 -6.53
CA ARG A 56 -0.13 -2.95 -7.74
C ARG A 56 0.86 -1.81 -7.48
N GLN A 57 0.47 -0.80 -6.68
CA GLN A 57 1.40 0.26 -6.30
C GLN A 57 2.49 -0.25 -5.36
N LYS A 58 2.19 -1.19 -4.47
CA LYS A 58 3.22 -1.83 -3.63
C LYS A 58 4.28 -2.53 -4.48
N GLU A 59 3.88 -3.25 -5.55
CA GLU A 59 4.82 -3.85 -6.50
C GLU A 59 5.65 -2.80 -7.24
N GLU A 60 5.00 -1.75 -7.75
CA GLU A 60 5.69 -0.65 -8.47
C GLU A 60 6.71 0.08 -7.58
N ILE A 61 6.39 0.29 -6.30
CA ILE A 61 7.25 1.01 -5.34
C ILE A 61 8.39 0.12 -4.85
N SER A 62 8.11 -1.16 -4.57
CA SER A 62 9.08 -2.08 -3.99
C SER A 62 9.96 -2.77 -5.03
N GLY A 63 9.50 -2.88 -6.28
CA GLY A 63 10.09 -3.75 -7.29
C GLY A 63 9.96 -5.25 -6.97
N LYS A 64 9.13 -5.62 -5.98
CA LYS A 64 8.93 -7.00 -5.52
C LYS A 64 7.50 -7.45 -5.82
N LYS A 65 7.32 -8.75 -6.06
CA LYS A 65 5.99 -9.35 -6.21
C LYS A 65 5.22 -9.26 -4.90
N VAL A 66 3.92 -9.01 -5.01
CA VAL A 66 2.98 -9.03 -3.88
C VAL A 66 2.21 -10.35 -3.89
N ILE A 67 2.24 -11.03 -2.77
CA ILE A 67 1.43 -12.22 -2.49
C ILE A 67 0.45 -11.82 -1.41
N GLU A 68 -0.84 -11.86 -1.73
CA GLU A 68 -1.90 -11.43 -0.84
C GLU A 68 -2.44 -12.59 -0.02
N VAL A 69 -2.66 -12.32 1.27
CA VAL A 69 -3.35 -13.22 2.20
C VAL A 69 -4.47 -12.44 2.87
N ASP A 70 -5.68 -12.97 2.78
CA ASP A 70 -6.80 -12.45 3.55
C ASP A 70 -6.61 -12.81 5.02
N PHE A 71 -6.64 -11.80 5.90
CA PHE A 71 -6.52 -11.98 7.34
C PHE A 71 -7.57 -12.93 7.91
N GLU A 72 -8.77 -12.92 7.37
CA GLU A 72 -9.87 -13.80 7.82
C GLU A 72 -9.47 -15.28 7.69
N ASN A 73 -8.65 -15.62 6.68
CA ASN A 73 -8.21 -16.99 6.44
C ASN A 73 -7.11 -17.47 7.42
N ILE A 74 -6.41 -16.54 8.08
CA ILE A 74 -5.27 -16.86 8.96
C ILE A 74 -5.46 -16.46 10.42
N LYS A 75 -6.46 -15.63 10.75
CA LYS A 75 -6.64 -15.07 12.10
C LYS A 75 -6.85 -16.10 13.20
N SER A 76 -7.37 -17.28 12.85
CA SER A 76 -7.64 -18.38 13.79
C SER A 76 -6.51 -19.40 13.87
N LEU A 77 -5.50 -19.31 13.01
CA LEU A 77 -4.37 -20.24 13.00
C LEU A 77 -3.48 -20.01 14.22
N ASP A 78 -3.02 -21.10 14.81
CA ASP A 78 -1.89 -21.05 15.74
C ASP A 78 -0.62 -20.56 15.01
N GLY A 79 0.32 -19.97 15.74
CA GLY A 79 1.54 -19.47 15.14
C GLY A 79 2.40 -20.56 14.48
N LYS A 80 2.46 -21.75 15.06
CA LYS A 80 3.18 -22.90 14.49
C LYS A 80 2.53 -23.37 13.18
N ASP A 81 1.19 -23.39 13.15
CA ASP A 81 0.44 -23.78 11.96
C ASP A 81 0.64 -22.79 10.83
N PHE A 82 0.64 -21.48 11.15
CA PHE A 82 0.92 -20.42 10.18
C PHE A 82 2.33 -20.57 9.58
N LEU A 83 3.36 -20.81 10.42
CA LEU A 83 4.74 -20.97 9.95
C LEU A 83 4.93 -22.28 9.15
N SER A 84 4.28 -23.37 9.58
CA SER A 84 4.28 -24.65 8.86
C SER A 84 3.64 -24.50 7.47
N PHE A 85 2.57 -23.73 7.40
CA PHE A 85 1.92 -23.38 6.15
C PHE A 85 2.84 -22.57 5.22
N LEU A 86 3.56 -21.58 5.74
CA LEU A 86 4.55 -20.83 4.94
C LEU A 86 5.65 -21.75 4.37
N LYS A 87 6.20 -22.66 5.18
CA LYS A 87 7.20 -23.64 4.73
C LYS A 87 6.69 -24.55 3.61
N LYS A 88 5.44 -24.97 3.71
CA LYS A 88 4.80 -25.83 2.70
C LYS A 88 4.59 -25.08 1.38
N GLU A 89 4.17 -23.84 1.45
CA GLU A 89 3.85 -23.03 0.28
C GLU A 89 5.10 -22.46 -0.41
N PHE A 90 6.15 -22.15 0.35
CA PHE A 90 7.39 -21.56 -0.12
C PHE A 90 8.56 -22.51 0.15
N VAL A 91 8.64 -23.58 -0.63
CA VAL A 91 9.59 -24.69 -0.41
C VAL A 91 11.07 -24.29 -0.43
N ASN A 92 11.41 -23.16 -1.06
CA ASN A 92 12.76 -22.63 -1.13
C ASN A 92 12.97 -21.40 -0.20
N LEU A 93 12.05 -21.16 0.73
CA LEU A 93 12.15 -20.04 1.67
C LEU A 93 13.36 -20.20 2.60
N LYS A 94 14.27 -19.24 2.53
CA LYS A 94 15.50 -19.22 3.33
C LYS A 94 15.39 -18.35 4.58
N PHE A 95 14.70 -17.19 4.45
CA PHE A 95 14.52 -16.27 5.56
C PHE A 95 13.25 -15.43 5.44
N ILE A 96 12.81 -14.92 6.58
CA ILE A 96 11.66 -14.02 6.73
C ILE A 96 12.16 -12.68 7.25
N VAL A 97 11.57 -11.60 6.76
CA VAL A 97 11.81 -10.21 7.21
C VAL A 97 10.53 -9.66 7.81
N VAL A 98 10.60 -9.14 9.03
CA VAL A 98 9.46 -8.54 9.73
C VAL A 98 9.87 -7.27 10.48
N GLY A 99 8.92 -6.40 10.78
CA GLY A 99 9.16 -5.29 11.69
C GLY A 99 9.26 -5.73 13.15
N TYR A 100 9.86 -4.89 13.98
CA TYR A 100 10.04 -5.11 15.42
C TYR A 100 8.72 -5.36 16.17
N ASP A 101 7.61 -4.78 15.68
CA ASP A 101 6.27 -4.85 16.26
C ASP A 101 5.39 -5.97 15.67
N PHE A 102 5.99 -6.82 14.82
CA PHE A 102 5.26 -7.91 14.19
C PHE A 102 4.81 -8.94 15.21
N SER A 103 3.53 -9.28 15.14
CA SER A 103 2.94 -10.35 15.95
C SER A 103 1.97 -11.18 15.11
N PHE A 104 1.92 -12.48 15.40
CA PHE A 104 1.18 -13.45 14.60
C PHE A 104 0.54 -14.55 15.47
N GLY A 105 -0.17 -15.46 14.81
CA GLY A 105 -0.94 -16.49 15.48
C GLY A 105 -2.24 -15.96 16.09
N LYS A 106 -3.10 -16.90 16.51
CA LYS A 106 -4.38 -16.59 17.16
C LYS A 106 -4.16 -15.65 18.34
N ASN A 107 -4.92 -14.57 18.40
CA ASN A 107 -4.84 -13.54 19.43
C ASN A 107 -3.45 -12.86 19.56
N ARG A 108 -2.64 -12.88 18.51
CA ARG A 108 -1.27 -12.31 18.51
C ARG A 108 -0.38 -12.95 19.59
N ALA A 109 -0.51 -14.26 19.77
CA ALA A 109 0.17 -14.99 20.84
C ALA A 109 1.69 -15.08 20.67
N TYR A 110 2.23 -14.77 19.49
CA TYR A 110 3.63 -14.85 19.15
C TYR A 110 4.15 -13.53 18.58
N ASP A 111 5.42 -13.24 18.83
CA ASP A 111 6.09 -12.07 18.29
C ASP A 111 7.16 -12.42 17.22
N ALA A 112 7.84 -11.40 16.70
CA ALA A 112 8.87 -11.57 15.67
C ALA A 112 10.00 -12.54 16.07
N LYS A 113 10.35 -12.61 17.36
CA LYS A 113 11.44 -13.44 17.87
C LYS A 113 11.10 -14.92 17.88
N ASP A 114 9.80 -15.23 17.94
CA ASP A 114 9.33 -16.63 17.96
C ASP A 114 9.43 -17.31 16.60
N ILE A 115 9.52 -16.55 15.49
CA ILE A 115 9.50 -17.12 14.13
C ILE A 115 10.62 -18.14 13.93
N GLU A 116 11.85 -17.76 14.23
CA GLU A 116 13.01 -18.62 14.01
C GLU A 116 13.00 -19.83 14.94
N SER A 117 12.70 -19.65 16.22
CA SER A 117 12.63 -20.73 17.21
C SER A 117 11.55 -21.76 16.90
N LEU A 118 10.39 -21.33 16.38
CA LEU A 118 9.26 -22.21 16.06
C LEU A 118 9.38 -22.89 14.70
N SER A 119 10.04 -22.26 13.72
CA SER A 119 10.07 -22.74 12.33
C SER A 119 11.44 -23.22 11.87
N GLY A 120 12.53 -22.78 12.51
CA GLY A 120 13.89 -22.95 11.99
C GLY A 120 14.20 -22.08 10.76
N ILE A 121 13.28 -21.17 10.37
CA ILE A 121 13.52 -20.23 9.26
C ILE A 121 14.24 -19.00 9.83
N LYS A 122 15.41 -18.67 9.28
CA LYS A 122 16.15 -17.45 9.66
C LYS A 122 15.24 -16.24 9.61
N THR A 123 15.28 -15.39 10.65
CA THR A 123 14.43 -14.22 10.75
C THR A 123 15.25 -12.94 10.88
N ILE A 124 14.98 -11.97 10.03
CA ILE A 124 15.52 -10.61 10.10
C ILE A 124 14.45 -9.70 10.69
N ILE A 125 14.72 -9.19 11.89
CA ILE A 125 13.82 -8.24 12.56
C ILE A 125 14.35 -6.84 12.30
N VAL A 126 13.55 -6.01 11.68
CA VAL A 126 13.92 -4.63 11.32
C VAL A 126 13.39 -3.67 12.38
N ASP A 127 14.30 -2.89 12.96
CA ASP A 127 13.98 -1.88 13.96
C ASP A 127 13.08 -0.77 13.40
N GLU A 128 12.39 -0.08 14.31
CA GLU A 128 11.56 1.07 13.96
C GLU A 128 12.34 2.10 13.16
N PHE A 129 11.71 2.61 12.13
CA PHE A 129 12.22 3.75 11.38
C PHE A 129 11.53 5.03 11.87
N SER A 130 12.32 6.00 12.28
CA SER A 130 11.83 7.29 12.75
C SER A 130 12.44 8.45 11.96
N ILE A 131 11.71 9.55 11.91
CA ILE A 131 12.13 10.83 11.35
C ILE A 131 11.98 11.87 12.44
N GLY A 132 13.08 12.52 12.81
CA GLY A 132 13.06 13.51 13.92
C GLY A 132 12.54 12.95 15.24
N GLY A 133 12.80 11.66 15.52
CA GLY A 133 12.34 10.97 16.74
C GLY A 133 10.88 10.48 16.69
N VAL A 134 10.20 10.64 15.55
CA VAL A 134 8.81 10.18 15.36
C VAL A 134 8.79 8.93 14.50
N GLY A 135 8.20 7.84 15.01
CA GLY A 135 8.05 6.58 14.29
C GLY A 135 7.19 6.73 13.02
N VAL A 136 7.59 6.07 11.94
CA VAL A 136 6.91 6.15 10.64
C VAL A 136 5.86 5.06 10.54
N HIS A 137 4.58 5.45 10.62
CA HIS A 137 3.43 4.55 10.58
C HIS A 137 2.37 5.02 9.57
N ALA A 138 1.64 4.07 9.00
CA ALA A 138 0.55 4.36 8.05
C ALA A 138 -0.56 5.22 8.67
N SER A 139 -0.88 5.03 9.95
CA SER A 139 -1.88 5.82 10.69
C SER A 139 -1.50 7.30 10.78
N LEU A 140 -0.22 7.60 11.03
CA LEU A 140 0.29 8.96 11.10
C LEU A 140 0.26 9.64 9.71
N ILE A 141 0.57 8.89 8.65
CA ILE A 141 0.46 9.41 7.29
C ILE A 141 -0.99 9.74 6.93
N LYS A 142 -1.95 8.89 7.32
CA LYS A 142 -3.39 9.18 7.18
C LYS A 142 -3.80 10.44 7.94
N ASP A 143 -3.27 10.62 9.15
CA ASP A 143 -3.52 11.85 9.93
C ASP A 143 -2.98 13.11 9.21
N PHE A 144 -1.78 13.06 8.63
CA PHE A 144 -1.26 14.16 7.82
C PHE A 144 -2.14 14.46 6.60
N LEU A 145 -2.58 13.43 5.88
CA LEU A 145 -3.46 13.59 4.72
C LEU A 145 -4.82 14.17 5.10
N SER A 146 -5.41 13.72 6.21
CA SER A 146 -6.70 14.23 6.70
C SER A 146 -6.67 15.70 7.12
N LYS A 147 -5.47 16.25 7.35
CA LYS A 147 -5.20 17.65 7.67
C LYS A 147 -4.61 18.43 6.49
N ALA A 148 -4.67 17.89 5.28
CA ALA A 148 -4.05 18.43 4.06
C ALA A 148 -2.53 18.73 4.21
N ASN A 149 -1.84 18.12 5.18
CA ASN A 149 -0.40 18.29 5.35
C ASN A 149 0.38 17.33 4.42
N LEU A 150 0.30 17.61 3.11
CA LEU A 150 0.92 16.77 2.07
C LEU A 150 2.45 16.76 2.18
N GLN A 151 3.04 17.84 2.68
CA GLN A 151 4.49 17.92 2.85
C GLN A 151 4.98 16.91 3.89
N LYS A 152 4.31 16.81 5.04
CA LYS A 152 4.62 15.80 6.06
C LYS A 152 4.32 14.39 5.56
N ALA A 153 3.21 14.18 4.86
CA ALA A 153 2.91 12.89 4.26
C ALA A 153 4.01 12.46 3.28
N LYS A 154 4.50 13.37 2.43
CA LYS A 154 5.63 13.14 1.51
C LYS A 154 6.92 12.78 2.25
N GLU A 155 7.26 13.50 3.31
CA GLU A 155 8.45 13.24 4.13
C GLU A 155 8.46 11.81 4.68
N PHE A 156 7.33 11.34 5.21
CA PHE A 156 7.19 10.01 5.82
C PHE A 156 7.02 8.88 4.79
N LEU A 157 6.41 9.17 3.64
CA LEU A 157 6.32 8.24 2.51
C LEU A 157 7.65 8.11 1.74
N GLY A 158 8.49 9.15 1.77
CA GLY A 158 9.68 9.29 0.92
C GLY A 158 9.35 9.62 -0.55
N ARG A 159 8.09 9.98 -0.85
CA ARG A 159 7.58 10.33 -2.18
C ARG A 159 6.25 11.07 -2.08
N ASP A 160 5.81 11.68 -3.16
CA ASP A 160 4.48 12.28 -3.22
C ASP A 160 3.40 11.20 -3.02
N TYR A 161 2.36 11.55 -2.27
CA TYR A 161 1.18 10.69 -2.16
C TYR A 161 0.49 10.60 -3.51
N SER A 162 0.13 9.40 -3.92
CA SER A 162 -0.54 9.18 -5.19
C SER A 162 -1.67 8.16 -5.07
N ILE A 163 -2.77 8.44 -5.73
CA ILE A 163 -3.93 7.56 -5.87
C ILE A 163 -4.08 7.15 -7.33
N LYS A 164 -4.64 5.98 -7.58
CA LYS A 164 -5.01 5.53 -8.92
C LYS A 164 -6.52 5.47 -9.01
N GLY A 165 -7.07 6.05 -10.07
CA GLY A 165 -8.49 6.04 -10.31
C GLY A 165 -8.81 5.54 -11.72
N LYS A 166 -10.05 5.08 -11.88
CA LYS A 166 -10.64 4.86 -13.19
C LYS A 166 -11.28 6.16 -13.67
N MET A 167 -11.07 6.52 -14.91
CA MET A 167 -11.77 7.63 -15.52
C MET A 167 -13.25 7.26 -15.66
N ILE A 168 -14.12 8.10 -15.12
CA ILE A 168 -15.58 7.97 -15.23
C ILE A 168 -16.14 9.11 -16.05
N LYS A 169 -17.35 8.92 -16.63
CA LYS A 169 -18.02 9.94 -17.39
C LYS A 169 -18.46 11.09 -16.47
N GLY A 170 -17.98 12.30 -16.74
CA GLY A 170 -18.42 13.52 -16.05
C GLY A 170 -19.74 14.04 -16.58
N GLN A 171 -20.21 15.14 -16.01
CA GLN A 171 -21.48 15.81 -16.45
C GLN A 171 -21.44 16.44 -17.86
N GLY A 172 -20.27 16.38 -18.54
CA GLY A 172 -20.11 16.89 -19.90
C GLY A 172 -20.11 18.42 -20.02
N LEU A 173 -20.07 19.14 -18.91
CA LEU A 173 -20.09 20.61 -18.88
C LEU A 173 -18.79 21.24 -19.40
N GLY A 174 -17.67 20.52 -19.32
CA GLY A 174 -16.34 20.99 -19.74
C GLY A 174 -16.05 20.88 -21.24
N SER A 175 -16.97 20.36 -22.06
CA SER A 175 -16.76 20.20 -23.52
C SER A 175 -16.69 21.50 -24.31
N LYS A 176 -16.96 22.63 -23.69
CA LYS A 176 -16.94 23.98 -24.29
C LYS A 176 -15.77 24.85 -23.82
N GLU A 177 -14.95 24.35 -22.86
CA GLU A 177 -13.81 25.08 -22.34
C GLU A 177 -12.51 24.49 -22.84
N LEU A 178 -11.48 25.33 -22.99
CA LEU A 178 -10.17 25.04 -23.56
C LEU A 178 -9.35 23.94 -22.85
N PHE A 179 -9.83 23.38 -21.73
CA PHE A 179 -9.07 22.44 -20.92
C PHE A 179 -9.89 21.19 -20.57
N ALA A 180 -9.27 20.01 -20.71
CA ALA A 180 -9.91 18.75 -20.39
C ALA A 180 -10.04 18.52 -18.88
N THR A 181 -11.27 18.34 -18.40
CA THR A 181 -11.54 17.90 -17.01
C THR A 181 -11.81 16.40 -17.01
N ILE A 182 -11.11 15.69 -16.13
CA ILE A 182 -11.22 14.25 -15.96
C ILE A 182 -11.82 13.96 -14.58
N ASN A 183 -12.90 13.18 -14.56
CA ASN A 183 -13.50 12.66 -13.33
C ASN A 183 -12.91 11.29 -13.03
N LEU A 184 -12.55 11.07 -11.75
CA LEU A 184 -11.88 9.86 -11.31
C LEU A 184 -12.70 9.15 -10.24
N ASP A 185 -12.84 7.84 -10.40
CA ASP A 185 -13.25 6.93 -9.33
C ASP A 185 -11.99 6.31 -8.71
N CYS A 186 -11.76 6.65 -7.45
CA CYS A 186 -10.60 6.19 -6.66
C CYS A 186 -11.05 5.30 -5.49
N GLU A 187 -11.97 4.39 -5.76
CA GLU A 187 -12.54 3.49 -4.75
C GLU A 187 -11.44 2.81 -3.89
N GLY A 188 -11.68 2.79 -2.59
CA GLY A 188 -10.82 2.15 -1.60
C GLY A 188 -9.60 2.96 -1.17
N TYR A 189 -9.26 4.06 -1.83
CA TYR A 189 -8.14 4.89 -1.39
C TYR A 189 -8.51 5.80 -0.21
N PHE A 190 -7.56 5.98 0.70
CA PHE A 190 -7.63 7.05 1.69
C PHE A 190 -7.38 8.39 0.99
N LEU A 191 -8.38 9.25 1.00
CA LEU A 191 -8.30 10.55 0.34
C LEU A 191 -7.79 11.62 1.31
N PRO A 192 -7.02 12.62 0.84
CA PRO A 192 -6.71 13.80 1.63
C PRO A 192 -7.97 14.56 2.01
N GLN A 193 -7.82 15.55 2.90
CA GLN A 193 -8.89 16.49 3.23
C GLN A 193 -9.51 17.07 1.95
N ASN A 194 -10.81 17.31 1.96
CA ASN A 194 -11.48 17.97 0.84
C ASN A 194 -10.84 19.32 0.53
N GLY A 195 -10.62 19.60 -0.75
CA GLY A 195 -9.94 20.82 -1.17
C GLY A 195 -9.50 20.80 -2.63
N VAL A 196 -8.72 21.81 -2.99
CA VAL A 196 -8.13 21.98 -4.31
C VAL A 196 -6.62 21.81 -4.20
N TYR A 197 -6.05 20.97 -5.06
CA TYR A 197 -4.65 20.56 -5.00
C TYR A 197 -3.94 20.78 -6.34
N ALA A 198 -2.72 21.31 -6.29
CA ALA A 198 -1.81 21.22 -7.41
C ALA A 198 -1.34 19.77 -7.54
N THR A 199 -1.55 19.16 -8.69
CA THR A 199 -1.32 17.73 -8.90
C THR A 199 -0.56 17.43 -10.19
N LEU A 200 -0.01 16.22 -10.25
CA LEU A 200 0.51 15.63 -11.47
C LEU A 200 -0.41 14.47 -11.88
N LEU A 201 -1.10 14.61 -12.99
CA LEU A 201 -1.94 13.57 -13.56
C LEU A 201 -1.11 12.72 -14.51
N LYS A 202 -0.97 11.42 -14.19
CA LYS A 202 -0.31 10.46 -15.07
C LYS A 202 -1.36 9.65 -15.83
N SER A 203 -1.38 9.79 -17.14
CA SER A 203 -2.22 8.99 -18.02
C SER A 203 -1.36 8.35 -19.10
N GLN A 204 -1.52 7.03 -19.29
CA GLN A 204 -0.68 6.25 -20.20
C GLN A 204 0.83 6.44 -19.89
N ARG A 205 1.59 7.12 -20.78
CA ARG A 205 3.02 7.41 -20.61
C ARG A 205 3.33 8.90 -20.39
N LYS A 206 2.29 9.75 -20.36
CA LYS A 206 2.43 11.19 -20.20
C LYS A 206 2.09 11.63 -18.77
N ILE A 207 2.74 12.68 -18.31
CA ILE A 207 2.47 13.34 -17.04
C ILE A 207 2.08 14.78 -17.36
N TYR A 208 0.95 15.21 -16.82
CA TYR A 208 0.37 16.53 -17.01
C TYR A 208 0.35 17.29 -15.70
N LYS A 209 0.67 18.57 -15.74
CA LYS A 209 0.35 19.48 -14.63
C LYS A 209 -1.15 19.65 -14.58
N SER A 210 -1.72 19.58 -13.40
CA SER A 210 -3.18 19.65 -13.20
C SER A 210 -3.54 20.30 -11.88
N VAL A 211 -4.78 20.74 -11.78
CA VAL A 211 -5.43 21.10 -10.54
C VAL A 211 -6.53 20.07 -10.28
N SER A 212 -6.51 19.47 -9.10
CA SER A 212 -7.52 18.47 -8.73
C SER A 212 -8.38 18.97 -7.59
N PHE A 213 -9.70 18.88 -7.78
CA PHE A 213 -10.69 19.09 -6.75
C PHE A 213 -11.08 17.76 -6.12
N LEU A 214 -11.11 17.73 -4.80
CA LEU A 214 -11.64 16.63 -3.99
C LEU A 214 -12.72 17.17 -3.08
N GLY A 215 -13.95 16.69 -3.21
CA GLY A 215 -15.01 17.16 -2.34
C GLY A 215 -16.41 17.00 -2.90
N ILE A 216 -17.38 17.60 -2.20
CA ILE A 216 -18.78 17.63 -2.63
C ILE A 216 -18.93 18.76 -3.65
N ARG A 217 -19.44 18.44 -4.84
CA ARG A 217 -19.75 19.44 -5.86
C ARG A 217 -20.99 20.22 -5.49
N SER A 218 -20.97 21.52 -5.72
CA SER A 218 -22.14 22.38 -5.51
C SER A 218 -23.27 22.17 -6.54
N SER A 219 -22.94 21.54 -7.69
CA SER A 219 -23.88 21.34 -8.78
C SER A 219 -24.89 20.22 -8.59
N ASP A 220 -24.49 19.14 -7.88
CA ASP A 220 -25.30 17.93 -7.70
C ASP A 220 -25.15 17.28 -6.31
N GLU A 221 -24.44 17.95 -5.40
CA GLU A 221 -24.19 17.52 -4.04
C GLU A 221 -23.48 16.14 -3.91
N ASN A 222 -22.87 15.64 -5.00
CA ASN A 222 -22.14 14.39 -5.01
C ASN A 222 -20.66 14.62 -4.75
N PHE A 223 -20.05 13.65 -4.06
CA PHE A 223 -18.59 13.64 -3.91
C PHE A 223 -17.92 13.37 -5.26
N ALA A 224 -16.89 14.15 -5.56
CA ALA A 224 -16.15 14.03 -6.81
C ALA A 224 -14.63 14.18 -6.59
N ILE A 225 -13.88 13.55 -7.48
CA ILE A 225 -12.47 13.79 -7.72
C ILE A 225 -12.35 14.23 -9.17
N GLU A 226 -12.10 15.52 -9.36
CA GLU A 226 -12.02 16.15 -10.68
C GLU A 226 -10.62 16.71 -10.89
N SER A 227 -9.98 16.32 -11.99
CA SER A 227 -8.65 16.83 -12.35
C SER A 227 -8.73 17.63 -13.63
N HIS A 228 -8.33 18.88 -13.55
CA HIS A 228 -8.27 19.82 -14.65
C HIS A 228 -6.82 19.92 -15.14
N ILE A 229 -6.59 19.56 -16.40
CA ILE A 229 -5.26 19.59 -17.03
C ILE A 229 -4.94 21.03 -17.43
N LEU A 230 -3.76 21.52 -17.02
CA LEU A 230 -3.31 22.90 -17.30
C LEU A 230 -2.53 23.06 -18.60
N GLU A 231 -2.24 21.96 -19.29
CA GLU A 231 -1.46 21.95 -20.54
C GLU A 231 -2.38 21.54 -21.69
N GLU A 232 -2.19 22.16 -22.87
CA GLU A 232 -2.91 21.74 -24.07
C GLU A 232 -2.59 20.27 -24.37
N LEU A 233 -3.66 19.47 -24.61
CA LEU A 233 -3.51 18.10 -25.11
C LEU A 233 -3.12 18.20 -26.58
N GLY A 234 -1.82 18.15 -26.87
CA GLY A 234 -1.29 18.09 -28.22
C GLY A 234 -1.53 16.73 -28.89
#